data_b34808441d819dabdab9d07dc1f07057
#
_entry.id   b34808441d819dabdab9d07dc1f07057
#
_cell.length_a   1.000
_cell.length_b   1.000
_cell.length_c   1.000
_cell.angle_alpha   90.00
_cell.angle_beta   90.00
_cell.angle_gamma   90.00
#
_symmetry.space_group_name_H-M   'P 1'
#
loop_
_entity.id
_entity.type
_entity.pdbx_description
1 polymer ?
#
loop_
_entity_poly.entity_id
_entity_poly.type
_entity_poly.pdbx_seq_one_letter_code
_entity_poly.pdbx_strand_id
1 'polypeptide(L)'
;MYRTHNCGELRIQDTGKVVTLSGWVQRLRKMGGMTFVDLRDRYGITQLVFNEETDADLCARANKLGREFVIQVTGHVNERFSKNDNIPTGAIEIIVETLNVLNASATPPFTIENNTDGGDDIRMKYRYLDLRRDCVRSNLELRHKFCIAVRNFLDGLGFMEVETPVLVGSTPEGARDFIVPSRMNPGQFYALPQSPQTLKQLLMVAGFDRYFQIVKCFRDEDLRADRQPEFTQIDCEMSFVEQDDVINTFEALTKYLFKEVRGVDLGETPFLRLPWAEAMRRFGSDKPDMRFGMEFVELMDVMKGTGEFAVFNDAQYIGGICAPGCAVYTRKQLDELTNFVKSQQIGAKGLVYARVGEDGSVKSSVDKFYTPEVLEALKVKMDAKPGDLILILSGDDAMRTRKQLCELRLLMGDRLGLRDKNKFALLWVVDFPMFEWSEEEGRLMAMHHPFTAPKPEDIEKLDTAPAEVCANAYDMVCNGVEVGGGSIRIHDAVLQAKIFEILGFTPERAQEQFGFLMNAFKYGAPPHGGLAYGLDRFVSLFAGLDSIRDCIAFPKNNSGRDVMLDAPSCVDQKQLDELCLQLNEAVK
;
A
#
# COMPACT_ATOMS: atom_id res chain seq x y z
N MET A 1 -37.77 -13.68 12.65
CA MET A 1 -36.44 -13.03 12.65
C MET A 1 -35.58 -13.75 13.67
N TYR A 2 -34.31 -14.07 13.36
CA TYR A 2 -33.44 -14.85 14.28
C TYR A 2 -32.90 -14.05 15.46
N ARG A 3 -33.02 -12.72 15.47
CA ARG A 3 -32.56 -11.86 16.57
C ARG A 3 -33.37 -10.56 16.62
N THR A 4 -33.56 -10.05 17.84
CA THR A 4 -34.14 -8.70 18.09
C THR A 4 -33.05 -7.65 18.20
N HIS A 5 -31.87 -8.02 18.73
CA HIS A 5 -30.70 -7.16 18.94
C HIS A 5 -29.44 -7.88 18.51
N ASN A 6 -28.38 -7.12 18.21
CA ASN A 6 -27.05 -7.67 18.00
C ASN A 6 -26.27 -7.80 19.32
N CYS A 7 -25.14 -8.53 19.31
CA CYS A 7 -24.35 -8.81 20.50
C CYS A 7 -23.50 -7.63 21.00
N GLY A 8 -23.58 -6.46 20.35
CA GLY A 8 -22.80 -5.28 20.71
C GLY A 8 -23.62 -4.07 21.17
N GLU A 9 -24.96 -4.11 21.06
CA GLU A 9 -25.77 -2.88 21.21
C GLU A 9 -26.42 -2.71 22.60
N LEU A 10 -26.65 -3.79 23.35
CA LEU A 10 -27.32 -3.72 24.65
C LEU A 10 -26.48 -3.01 25.70
N ARG A 11 -27.16 -2.22 26.55
CA ARG A 11 -26.56 -1.44 27.62
C ARG A 11 -27.37 -1.60 28.91
N ILE A 12 -26.91 -0.99 30.00
CA ILE A 12 -27.55 -1.06 31.32
C ILE A 12 -29.01 -0.57 31.32
N GLN A 13 -29.35 0.40 30.46
CA GLN A 13 -30.72 0.90 30.31
C GLN A 13 -31.69 -0.12 29.70
N ASP A 14 -31.17 -1.20 29.14
CA ASP A 14 -31.97 -2.27 28.54
C ASP A 14 -32.34 -3.37 29.55
N THR A 15 -31.90 -3.24 30.81
CA THR A 15 -32.21 -4.17 31.90
C THR A 15 -33.72 -4.40 32.02
N GLY A 16 -34.12 -5.65 32.15
CA GLY A 16 -35.52 -6.08 32.23
C GLY A 16 -36.17 -6.38 30.87
N LYS A 17 -35.56 -6.03 29.75
CA LYS A 17 -36.07 -6.38 28.42
C LYS A 17 -35.87 -7.86 28.11
N VAL A 18 -36.83 -8.47 27.45
CA VAL A 18 -36.68 -9.78 26.81
C VAL A 18 -36.08 -9.61 25.43
N VAL A 19 -34.98 -10.26 25.17
CA VAL A 19 -34.25 -10.15 23.88
C VAL A 19 -33.94 -11.53 23.30
N THR A 20 -33.87 -11.59 21.98
CA THR A 20 -33.37 -12.75 21.24
C THR A 20 -32.06 -12.37 20.57
N LEU A 21 -30.97 -13.10 20.86
CA LEU A 21 -29.66 -12.95 20.27
C LEU A 21 -29.30 -14.18 19.45
N SER A 22 -28.52 -13.96 18.39
CA SER A 22 -27.93 -15.05 17.60
C SER A 22 -26.48 -14.70 17.25
N GLY A 23 -25.60 -15.69 17.36
CA GLY A 23 -24.17 -15.49 17.11
C GLY A 23 -23.38 -16.77 17.26
N TRP A 24 -22.08 -16.62 17.34
CA TRP A 24 -21.11 -17.70 17.54
C TRP A 24 -20.66 -17.77 18.99
N VAL A 25 -20.59 -18.99 19.54
CA VAL A 25 -20.02 -19.26 20.87
C VAL A 25 -18.52 -19.02 20.82
N GLN A 26 -18.06 -17.93 21.39
CA GLN A 26 -16.62 -17.62 21.45
C GLN A 26 -15.95 -18.37 22.60
N ARG A 27 -16.55 -18.35 23.79
CA ARG A 27 -15.98 -18.93 25.00
C ARG A 27 -17.07 -19.50 25.89
N LEU A 28 -16.77 -20.62 26.56
CA LEU A 28 -17.63 -21.22 27.56
C LEU A 28 -16.84 -21.40 28.84
N ARG A 29 -17.46 -21.05 29.99
CA ARG A 29 -16.89 -21.19 31.33
C ARG A 29 -17.93 -21.77 32.25
N LYS A 30 -17.53 -22.76 33.11
CA LYS A 30 -18.37 -23.40 34.12
C LYS A 30 -17.88 -22.97 35.48
N MET A 31 -18.78 -22.47 36.32
CA MET A 31 -18.47 -22.00 37.66
C MET A 31 -19.67 -22.21 38.59
N GLY A 32 -19.53 -23.13 39.58
CA GLY A 32 -20.46 -23.25 40.70
C GLY A 32 -21.94 -23.43 40.31
N GLY A 33 -22.28 -24.38 39.42
CA GLY A 33 -23.66 -24.60 38.97
C GLY A 33 -24.15 -23.61 37.90
N MET A 34 -23.29 -22.68 37.48
CA MET A 34 -23.59 -21.75 36.38
C MET A 34 -22.70 -22.01 35.18
N THR A 35 -23.26 -21.84 33.99
CA THR A 35 -22.52 -21.84 32.73
C THR A 35 -22.61 -20.47 32.10
N PHE A 36 -21.45 -19.89 31.83
CA PHE A 36 -21.29 -18.60 31.14
C PHE A 36 -20.83 -18.86 29.70
N VAL A 37 -21.51 -18.21 28.75
CA VAL A 37 -21.16 -18.27 27.33
C VAL A 37 -20.97 -16.85 26.81
N ASP A 38 -19.81 -16.57 26.23
CA ASP A 38 -19.59 -15.34 25.49
C ASP A 38 -20.09 -15.55 24.06
N LEU A 39 -21.21 -14.94 23.71
CA LEU A 39 -21.83 -14.97 22.38
C LEU A 39 -21.33 -13.79 21.56
N ARG A 40 -20.76 -14.07 20.41
CA ARG A 40 -20.16 -13.06 19.52
C ARG A 40 -20.91 -12.97 18.20
N ASP A 41 -21.10 -11.76 17.72
CA ASP A 41 -21.43 -11.48 16.32
C ASP A 41 -20.48 -10.42 15.73
N ARG A 42 -20.83 -9.85 14.59
CA ARG A 42 -20.03 -8.77 13.97
C ARG A 42 -19.90 -7.53 14.86
N TYR A 43 -20.88 -7.25 15.69
CA TYR A 43 -21.03 -5.98 16.41
C TYR A 43 -20.44 -6.02 17.82
N GLY A 44 -20.21 -7.22 18.36
CA GLY A 44 -19.62 -7.35 19.69
C GLY A 44 -19.85 -8.71 20.34
N ILE A 45 -19.71 -8.71 21.65
CA ILE A 45 -19.80 -9.88 22.51
C ILE A 45 -20.80 -9.58 23.64
N THR A 46 -21.71 -10.51 23.90
CA THR A 46 -22.62 -10.45 25.06
C THR A 46 -22.48 -11.72 25.89
N GLN A 47 -22.37 -11.59 27.21
CA GLN A 47 -22.36 -12.73 28.11
C GLN A 47 -23.76 -13.30 28.29
N LEU A 48 -23.88 -14.60 28.13
CA LEU A 48 -25.06 -15.39 28.44
C LEU A 48 -24.85 -16.17 29.75
N VAL A 49 -25.88 -16.30 30.55
CA VAL A 49 -25.86 -17.02 31.82
C VAL A 49 -26.93 -18.13 31.81
N PHE A 50 -26.49 -19.32 32.10
CA PHE A 50 -27.35 -20.51 32.32
C PHE A 50 -27.14 -20.96 33.76
N ASN A 51 -28.24 -21.09 34.52
CA ASN A 51 -28.19 -21.46 35.93
C ASN A 51 -28.86 -22.82 36.12
N GLU A 52 -28.11 -23.77 36.68
CA GLU A 52 -28.57 -25.13 36.96
C GLU A 52 -29.73 -25.17 37.98
N GLU A 53 -29.73 -24.25 38.96
CA GLU A 53 -30.80 -24.16 39.97
C GLU A 53 -32.12 -23.69 39.35
N THR A 54 -32.07 -22.90 38.28
CA THR A 54 -33.25 -22.36 37.60
C THR A 54 -33.77 -23.35 36.54
N ASP A 55 -32.87 -23.91 35.71
CA ASP A 55 -33.20 -24.89 34.66
C ASP A 55 -31.98 -25.78 34.41
N ALA A 56 -31.99 -26.96 35.05
CA ALA A 56 -30.90 -27.93 34.95
C ALA A 56 -30.76 -28.52 33.54
N ASP A 57 -31.86 -28.72 32.80
CA ASP A 57 -31.83 -29.27 31.44
C ASP A 57 -31.25 -28.24 30.46
N LEU A 58 -31.63 -26.98 30.56
CA LEU A 58 -31.08 -25.90 29.75
C LEU A 58 -29.58 -25.71 30.02
N CYS A 59 -29.18 -25.76 31.30
CA CYS A 59 -27.77 -25.69 31.69
C CYS A 59 -26.98 -26.89 31.18
N ALA A 60 -27.54 -28.11 31.23
CA ALA A 60 -26.92 -29.30 30.68
C ALA A 60 -26.75 -29.24 29.15
N ARG A 61 -27.69 -28.60 28.43
CA ARG A 61 -27.60 -28.36 27.00
C ARG A 61 -26.53 -27.30 26.69
N ALA A 62 -26.46 -26.21 27.47
CA ALA A 62 -25.42 -25.18 27.33
C ALA A 62 -24.01 -25.76 27.55
N ASN A 63 -23.88 -26.72 28.49
CA ASN A 63 -22.62 -27.40 28.80
C ASN A 63 -22.06 -28.25 27.65
N LYS A 64 -22.88 -28.58 26.64
CA LYS A 64 -22.47 -29.32 25.43
C LYS A 64 -22.10 -28.41 24.26
N LEU A 65 -22.20 -27.08 24.42
CA LEU A 65 -21.82 -26.14 23.38
C LEU A 65 -20.29 -26.17 23.16
N GLY A 66 -19.91 -26.20 21.91
CA GLY A 66 -18.52 -26.06 21.47
C GLY A 66 -18.21 -24.63 21.01
N ARG A 67 -16.93 -24.30 20.91
CA ARG A 67 -16.49 -23.06 20.28
C ARG A 67 -17.01 -22.96 18.84
N GLU A 68 -17.40 -21.75 18.45
CA GLU A 68 -17.92 -21.41 17.12
C GLU A 68 -19.25 -22.10 16.76
N PHE A 69 -19.94 -22.76 17.69
CA PHE A 69 -21.33 -23.18 17.47
C PHE A 69 -22.18 -21.94 17.21
N VAL A 70 -23.04 -21.99 16.23
CA VAL A 70 -24.04 -20.95 15.96
C VAL A 70 -25.26 -21.22 16.78
N ILE A 71 -25.61 -20.32 17.68
CA ILE A 71 -26.75 -20.46 18.59
C ILE A 71 -27.69 -19.28 18.51
N GLN A 72 -28.95 -19.54 18.86
CA GLN A 72 -29.96 -18.54 19.16
C GLN A 72 -30.39 -18.72 20.62
N VAL A 73 -30.48 -17.62 21.34
CA VAL A 73 -30.97 -17.60 22.72
C VAL A 73 -32.03 -16.52 22.89
N THR A 74 -33.02 -16.78 23.73
CA THR A 74 -33.94 -15.77 24.23
C THR A 74 -33.81 -15.71 25.73
N GLY A 75 -33.86 -14.53 26.32
CA GLY A 75 -33.74 -14.34 27.76
C GLY A 75 -33.85 -12.88 28.16
N HIS A 76 -33.71 -12.63 29.44
CA HIS A 76 -33.80 -11.31 30.05
C HIS A 76 -32.44 -10.64 30.15
N VAL A 77 -32.39 -9.34 29.83
CA VAL A 77 -31.23 -8.48 30.08
C VAL A 77 -31.15 -8.18 31.57
N ASN A 78 -30.07 -8.56 32.21
CA ASN A 78 -29.80 -8.28 33.62
C ASN A 78 -28.52 -7.47 33.79
N GLU A 79 -28.43 -6.73 34.87
CA GLU A 79 -27.18 -6.10 35.29
C GLU A 79 -26.18 -7.18 35.73
N ARG A 80 -24.96 -7.09 35.22
CA ARG A 80 -23.90 -8.05 35.53
C ARG A 80 -23.33 -7.81 36.91
N PHE A 81 -23.20 -8.85 37.73
CA PHE A 81 -22.61 -8.77 39.04
C PHE A 81 -21.15 -8.30 39.02
N SER A 82 -20.34 -8.91 38.12
CA SER A 82 -18.95 -8.50 37.89
C SER A 82 -18.83 -7.86 36.51
N LYS A 83 -18.80 -6.53 36.48
CA LYS A 83 -18.73 -5.72 35.26
C LYS A 83 -17.39 -5.93 34.53
N ASN A 84 -17.41 -5.85 33.21
CA ASN A 84 -16.24 -5.97 32.34
C ASN A 84 -16.13 -4.73 31.45
N ASP A 85 -15.29 -3.80 31.82
CA ASP A 85 -15.11 -2.53 31.10
C ASP A 85 -14.39 -2.66 29.75
N ASN A 86 -13.89 -3.87 29.41
CA ASN A 86 -13.20 -4.11 28.14
C ASN A 86 -14.15 -4.33 26.96
N ILE A 87 -15.45 -4.50 27.21
CA ILE A 87 -16.46 -4.68 26.15
C ILE A 87 -17.65 -3.74 26.39
N PRO A 88 -18.25 -3.17 25.32
CA PRO A 88 -19.36 -2.22 25.45
C PRO A 88 -20.60 -2.75 26.19
N THR A 89 -20.84 -4.05 26.14
CA THR A 89 -21.95 -4.76 26.81
C THR A 89 -21.57 -5.28 28.19
N GLY A 90 -20.39 -4.97 28.69
CA GLY A 90 -19.82 -5.58 29.90
C GLY A 90 -20.53 -5.23 31.22
N ALA A 91 -21.47 -4.28 31.20
CA ALA A 91 -22.32 -3.96 32.34
C ALA A 91 -23.55 -4.87 32.44
N ILE A 92 -23.88 -5.65 31.38
CA ILE A 92 -25.07 -6.49 31.31
C ILE A 92 -24.73 -7.95 30.97
N GLU A 93 -25.65 -8.83 31.25
CA GLU A 93 -25.65 -10.23 30.85
C GLU A 93 -27.08 -10.66 30.50
N ILE A 94 -27.23 -11.76 29.78
CA ILE A 94 -28.53 -12.33 29.44
C ILE A 94 -28.75 -13.56 30.29
N ILE A 95 -29.80 -13.56 31.11
CA ILE A 95 -30.29 -14.75 31.79
C ILE A 95 -31.13 -15.49 30.76
N VAL A 96 -30.62 -16.62 30.30
CA VAL A 96 -31.18 -17.36 29.15
C VAL A 96 -32.35 -18.22 29.60
N GLU A 97 -33.45 -18.15 28.87
CA GLU A 97 -34.66 -18.97 29.04
C GLU A 97 -34.78 -20.03 27.93
N THR A 98 -34.30 -19.71 26.73
CA THR A 98 -34.36 -20.69 25.63
C THR A 98 -33.02 -20.73 24.89
N LEU A 99 -32.62 -21.93 24.49
CA LEU A 99 -31.42 -22.18 23.68
C LEU A 99 -31.78 -23.03 22.47
N ASN A 100 -31.41 -22.56 21.31
CA ASN A 100 -31.50 -23.30 20.05
C ASN A 100 -30.11 -23.35 19.38
N VAL A 101 -29.61 -24.56 19.13
CA VAL A 101 -28.38 -24.74 18.35
C VAL A 101 -28.76 -24.70 16.87
N LEU A 102 -28.41 -23.61 16.19
CA LEU A 102 -28.70 -23.45 14.76
C LEU A 102 -27.75 -24.27 13.90
N ASN A 103 -26.48 -24.34 14.32
CA ASN A 103 -25.48 -25.16 13.64
C ASN A 103 -24.31 -25.47 14.60
N ALA A 104 -23.91 -26.73 14.64
CA ALA A 104 -22.71 -27.14 15.36
C ALA A 104 -21.45 -26.87 14.52
N SER A 105 -20.34 -26.66 15.20
CA SER A 105 -19.03 -26.41 14.57
C SER A 105 -18.05 -27.52 14.91
N ALA A 106 -17.22 -27.90 13.96
CA ALA A 106 -15.98 -28.61 14.26
C ALA A 106 -15.05 -27.69 15.08
N THR A 107 -14.08 -28.27 15.77
CA THR A 107 -13.03 -27.47 16.45
C THR A 107 -12.25 -26.65 15.43
N PRO A 108 -12.21 -25.32 15.59
CA PRO A 108 -11.44 -24.46 14.68
C PRO A 108 -9.96 -24.84 14.67
N PRO A 109 -9.27 -24.71 13.51
CA PRO A 109 -7.85 -25.05 13.39
C PRO A 109 -6.91 -24.06 14.11
N PHE A 110 -7.43 -22.95 14.57
CA PHE A 110 -6.74 -21.95 15.39
C PHE A 110 -7.73 -21.17 16.24
N THR A 111 -7.22 -20.46 17.24
CA THR A 111 -8.04 -19.61 18.13
C THR A 111 -8.50 -18.35 17.41
N ILE A 112 -9.83 -18.12 17.36
CA ILE A 112 -10.46 -16.97 16.70
C ILE A 112 -10.53 -15.81 17.69
N GLU A 113 -9.36 -15.27 18.02
CA GLU A 113 -9.16 -14.12 18.90
C GLU A 113 -8.04 -13.23 18.31
N ASN A 114 -7.93 -11.96 18.74
CA ASN A 114 -6.90 -11.07 18.22
C ASN A 114 -5.48 -11.62 18.44
N ASN A 115 -5.23 -12.21 19.60
CA ASN A 115 -4.03 -13.00 19.86
C ASN A 115 -4.29 -14.48 19.50
N THR A 116 -3.96 -14.85 18.27
CA THR A 116 -4.19 -16.22 17.74
C THR A 116 -2.90 -17.03 17.76
N ASP A 117 -3.07 -18.36 17.88
CA ASP A 117 -2.01 -19.38 17.70
C ASP A 117 -1.85 -19.82 16.23
N GLY A 118 -2.70 -19.32 15.33
CA GLY A 118 -2.67 -19.62 13.90
C GLY A 118 -1.56 -18.91 13.15
N GLY A 119 -0.65 -19.66 12.52
CA GLY A 119 0.32 -19.14 11.58
C GLY A 119 -0.32 -18.63 10.28
N ASP A 120 0.44 -17.90 9.47
CA ASP A 120 -0.05 -17.24 8.26
C ASP A 120 -0.71 -18.21 7.27
N ASP A 121 -0.07 -19.35 7.01
CA ASP A 121 -0.56 -20.34 6.05
C ASP A 121 -1.92 -20.92 6.45
N ILE A 122 -2.11 -21.26 7.73
CA ILE A 122 -3.37 -21.83 8.21
C ILE A 122 -4.46 -20.76 8.23
N ARG A 123 -4.15 -19.53 8.58
CA ARG A 123 -5.10 -18.41 8.55
C ARG A 123 -5.53 -18.08 7.12
N MET A 124 -4.64 -18.15 6.15
CA MET A 124 -4.98 -17.98 4.73
C MET A 124 -5.83 -19.11 4.19
N LYS A 125 -5.54 -20.36 4.58
CA LYS A 125 -6.35 -21.52 4.19
C LYS A 125 -7.78 -21.47 4.75
N TYR A 126 -7.92 -21.01 5.97
CA TYR A 126 -9.22 -20.85 6.64
C TYR A 126 -9.59 -19.37 6.80
N ARG A 127 -9.36 -18.58 5.73
CA ARG A 127 -9.52 -17.12 5.77
C ARG A 127 -10.89 -16.67 6.27
N TYR A 128 -11.97 -17.41 5.97
CA TYR A 128 -13.31 -17.15 6.48
C TYR A 128 -13.42 -17.26 8.02
N LEU A 129 -12.53 -17.99 8.70
CA LEU A 129 -12.42 -17.99 10.16
C LEU A 129 -11.56 -16.82 10.66
N ASP A 130 -10.45 -16.52 9.97
CA ASP A 130 -9.58 -15.41 10.28
C ASP A 130 -10.31 -14.06 10.20
N LEU A 131 -11.23 -13.92 9.23
CA LEU A 131 -12.10 -12.76 9.06
C LEU A 131 -13.09 -12.53 10.24
N ARG A 132 -13.29 -13.51 11.12
CA ARG A 132 -14.08 -13.35 12.35
C ARG A 132 -13.31 -12.61 13.46
N ARG A 133 -11.99 -12.50 13.35
CA ARG A 133 -11.15 -11.78 14.32
C ARG A 133 -11.35 -10.28 14.17
N ASP A 134 -11.50 -9.58 15.29
CA ASP A 134 -11.76 -8.12 15.29
C ASP A 134 -10.66 -7.34 14.59
N CYS A 135 -9.38 -7.71 14.81
CA CYS A 135 -8.25 -7.02 14.19
C CYS A 135 -8.24 -7.12 12.66
N VAL A 136 -8.77 -8.21 12.09
CA VAL A 136 -8.88 -8.37 10.61
C VAL A 136 -10.15 -7.70 10.09
N ARG A 137 -11.26 -7.89 10.80
CA ARG A 137 -12.55 -7.33 10.42
C ARG A 137 -12.53 -5.80 10.43
N SER A 138 -11.93 -5.18 11.45
CA SER A 138 -11.84 -3.72 11.57
C SER A 138 -11.11 -3.07 10.40
N ASN A 139 -10.13 -3.75 9.79
CA ASN A 139 -9.45 -3.26 8.58
C ASN A 139 -10.40 -3.20 7.38
N LEU A 140 -11.29 -4.19 7.24
CA LEU A 140 -12.30 -4.20 6.17
C LEU A 140 -13.42 -3.19 6.43
N GLU A 141 -13.78 -2.96 7.70
CA GLU A 141 -14.72 -1.90 8.08
C GLU A 141 -14.13 -0.51 7.80
N LEU A 142 -12.84 -0.32 8.07
CA LEU A 142 -12.12 0.89 7.70
C LEU A 142 -12.12 1.09 6.17
N ARG A 143 -11.79 0.03 5.41
CA ARG A 143 -11.85 0.04 3.95
C ARG A 143 -13.23 0.44 3.42
N HIS A 144 -14.29 -0.13 4.00
CA HIS A 144 -15.66 0.20 3.64
C HIS A 144 -15.96 1.69 3.87
N LYS A 145 -15.65 2.21 5.07
CA LYS A 145 -15.84 3.64 5.39
C LYS A 145 -15.06 4.54 4.44
N PHE A 146 -13.82 4.16 4.14
CA PHE A 146 -12.97 4.87 3.20
C PHE A 146 -13.61 4.97 1.81
N CYS A 147 -14.10 3.86 1.25
CA CYS A 147 -14.77 3.84 -0.05
C CYS A 147 -16.04 4.70 -0.07
N ILE A 148 -16.84 4.67 0.99
CA ILE A 148 -18.05 5.53 1.09
C ILE A 148 -17.66 7.01 1.14
N ALA A 149 -16.64 7.37 1.93
CA ALA A 149 -16.15 8.74 2.03
C ALA A 149 -15.62 9.25 0.67
N VAL A 150 -14.88 8.42 -0.08
CA VAL A 150 -14.43 8.75 -1.45
C VAL A 150 -15.60 9.06 -2.36
N ARG A 151 -16.62 8.18 -2.39
CA ARG A 151 -17.82 8.39 -3.24
C ARG A 151 -18.54 9.67 -2.87
N ASN A 152 -18.77 9.92 -1.59
CA ASN A 152 -19.47 11.13 -1.14
C ASN A 152 -18.73 12.41 -1.53
N PHE A 153 -17.40 12.43 -1.41
CA PHE A 153 -16.60 13.59 -1.77
C PHE A 153 -16.61 13.84 -3.28
N LEU A 154 -16.36 12.80 -4.08
CA LEU A 154 -16.27 12.91 -5.53
C LEU A 154 -17.63 13.24 -6.16
N ASP A 155 -18.72 12.61 -5.70
CA ASP A 155 -20.09 12.94 -6.10
C ASP A 155 -20.41 14.40 -5.81
N GLY A 156 -20.04 14.89 -4.62
CA GLY A 156 -20.21 16.30 -4.24
C GLY A 156 -19.46 17.30 -5.12
N LEU A 157 -18.42 16.85 -5.85
CA LEU A 157 -17.69 17.64 -6.84
C LEU A 157 -18.18 17.40 -8.29
N GLY A 158 -19.24 16.61 -8.48
CA GLY A 158 -19.81 16.32 -9.79
C GLY A 158 -19.05 15.27 -10.60
N PHE A 159 -18.25 14.41 -9.93
CA PHE A 159 -17.68 13.24 -10.60
C PHE A 159 -18.75 12.17 -10.79
N MET A 160 -18.72 11.52 -11.94
CA MET A 160 -19.58 10.39 -12.26
C MET A 160 -18.82 9.08 -12.10
N GLU A 161 -19.36 8.14 -11.30
CA GLU A 161 -18.82 6.78 -11.20
C GLU A 161 -19.24 5.98 -12.44
N VAL A 162 -18.27 5.57 -13.27
CA VAL A 162 -18.53 4.83 -14.51
C VAL A 162 -17.71 3.56 -14.53
N GLU A 163 -18.37 2.42 -14.68
CA GLU A 163 -17.69 1.11 -14.81
C GLU A 163 -17.09 0.93 -16.20
N THR A 164 -15.87 0.40 -16.24
CA THR A 164 -15.17 0.03 -17.46
C THR A 164 -15.07 -1.49 -17.58
N PRO A 165 -14.95 -2.04 -18.80
CA PRO A 165 -14.83 -3.49 -18.98
C PRO A 165 -13.60 -4.08 -18.29
N VAL A 166 -13.74 -5.32 -17.79
CA VAL A 166 -12.65 -6.14 -17.25
C VAL A 166 -12.02 -7.02 -18.36
N LEU A 167 -12.77 -7.39 -19.38
CA LEU A 167 -12.26 -8.11 -20.54
C LEU A 167 -11.91 -7.08 -21.63
N VAL A 168 -10.61 -6.79 -21.78
CA VAL A 168 -10.09 -5.78 -22.71
C VAL A 168 -9.08 -6.39 -23.68
N GLY A 169 -8.59 -5.62 -24.64
CA GLY A 169 -7.41 -5.97 -25.42
C GLY A 169 -6.13 -5.74 -24.59
N SER A 170 -5.07 -6.49 -24.88
CA SER A 170 -3.76 -6.26 -24.27
C SER A 170 -3.25 -4.86 -24.60
N THR A 171 -2.86 -4.12 -23.57
CA THR A 171 -2.25 -2.79 -23.70
C THR A 171 -0.96 -2.76 -22.85
N PRO A 172 0.20 -2.46 -23.44
CA PRO A 172 1.45 -2.44 -22.70
C PRO A 172 1.51 -1.19 -21.79
N GLU A 173 1.26 -1.39 -20.50
CA GLU A 173 1.33 -0.36 -19.45
C GLU A 173 2.50 -0.58 -18.46
N GLY A 174 3.51 -1.40 -18.86
CA GLY A 174 4.72 -1.62 -18.06
C GLY A 174 4.77 -2.96 -17.32
N ALA A 175 3.64 -3.59 -16.99
CA ALA A 175 3.57 -4.93 -16.41
C ALA A 175 3.18 -5.98 -17.47
N ARG A 176 3.27 -7.27 -17.13
CA ARG A 176 2.68 -8.34 -17.94
C ARG A 176 1.18 -8.43 -17.68
N ASP A 177 0.43 -8.74 -18.75
CA ASP A 177 -1.01 -8.94 -18.67
C ASP A 177 -1.35 -10.37 -18.25
N PHE A 178 -2.42 -10.52 -17.47
CA PHE A 178 -3.16 -11.78 -17.39
C PHE A 178 -4.03 -11.92 -18.64
N ILE A 179 -3.91 -13.02 -19.36
CA ILE A 179 -4.68 -13.28 -20.57
C ILE A 179 -5.79 -14.30 -20.34
N VAL A 180 -6.93 -14.08 -20.99
CA VAL A 180 -8.12 -14.95 -20.92
C VAL A 180 -8.50 -15.39 -22.32
N PRO A 181 -8.49 -16.68 -22.64
CA PRO A 181 -8.81 -17.17 -23.98
C PRO A 181 -10.29 -16.97 -24.31
N SER A 182 -10.58 -16.65 -25.59
CA SER A 182 -11.95 -16.47 -26.08
C SER A 182 -12.45 -17.73 -26.77
N ARG A 183 -13.48 -18.39 -26.22
CA ARG A 183 -14.14 -19.54 -26.86
C ARG A 183 -14.85 -19.15 -28.17
N MET A 184 -15.41 -17.95 -28.22
CA MET A 184 -16.15 -17.47 -29.40
C MET A 184 -15.23 -17.05 -30.56
N ASN A 185 -13.97 -16.75 -30.25
CA ASN A 185 -12.96 -16.33 -31.24
C ASN A 185 -11.69 -17.19 -31.04
N PRO A 186 -11.64 -18.40 -31.55
CA PRO A 186 -10.50 -19.31 -31.36
C PRO A 186 -9.16 -18.68 -31.75
N GLY A 187 -8.16 -18.84 -30.88
CA GLY A 187 -6.82 -18.26 -31.08
C GLY A 187 -6.72 -16.77 -30.66
N GLN A 188 -7.81 -16.16 -30.19
CA GLN A 188 -7.79 -14.79 -29.67
C GLN A 188 -7.98 -14.78 -28.15
N PHE A 189 -7.41 -13.76 -27.51
CA PHE A 189 -7.41 -13.62 -26.06
C PHE A 189 -7.89 -12.23 -25.66
N TYR A 190 -8.63 -12.17 -24.58
CA TYR A 190 -8.78 -10.95 -23.77
C TYR A 190 -7.58 -10.82 -22.84
N ALA A 191 -7.32 -9.61 -22.38
CA ALA A 191 -6.47 -9.33 -21.24
C ALA A 191 -7.29 -8.79 -20.08
N LEU A 192 -6.79 -8.97 -18.84
CA LEU A 192 -7.33 -8.27 -17.67
C LEU A 192 -6.62 -6.91 -17.56
N PRO A 193 -7.35 -5.80 -17.28
CA PRO A 193 -6.79 -4.46 -17.35
C PRO A 193 -5.77 -4.20 -16.24
N GLN A 194 -4.62 -3.64 -16.59
CA GLN A 194 -3.64 -3.15 -15.63
C GLN A 194 -4.11 -1.88 -14.93
N SER A 195 -4.87 -1.06 -15.65
CA SER A 195 -5.61 0.11 -15.20
C SER A 195 -6.67 0.47 -16.26
N PRO A 196 -7.67 1.29 -15.96
CA PRO A 196 -8.61 1.80 -16.96
C PRO A 196 -8.09 3.01 -17.75
N GLN A 197 -6.75 3.18 -17.88
CA GLN A 197 -6.12 4.38 -18.42
C GLN A 197 -6.66 4.83 -19.78
N THR A 198 -6.72 3.93 -20.75
CA THR A 198 -7.19 4.28 -22.10
C THR A 198 -8.69 4.55 -22.14
N LEU A 199 -9.46 3.83 -21.33
CA LEU A 199 -10.92 3.94 -21.27
C LEU A 199 -11.37 5.24 -20.60
N LYS A 200 -10.70 5.67 -19.53
CA LYS A 200 -11.02 6.96 -18.89
C LYS A 200 -10.70 8.15 -19.79
N GLN A 201 -9.64 8.08 -20.60
CA GLN A 201 -9.35 9.09 -21.61
C GLN A 201 -10.45 9.14 -22.69
N LEU A 202 -10.99 7.99 -23.12
CA LEU A 202 -12.14 7.93 -24.01
C LEU A 202 -13.40 8.53 -23.39
N LEU A 203 -13.62 8.41 -22.08
CA LEU A 203 -14.72 9.07 -21.38
C LEU A 203 -14.55 10.60 -21.40
N MET A 204 -13.32 11.12 -21.34
CA MET A 204 -13.09 12.56 -21.52
C MET A 204 -13.43 13.02 -22.94
N VAL A 205 -13.03 12.26 -23.96
CA VAL A 205 -13.44 12.52 -25.36
C VAL A 205 -14.97 12.44 -25.52
N ALA A 206 -15.63 11.55 -24.77
CA ALA A 206 -17.08 11.39 -24.76
C ALA A 206 -17.82 12.52 -23.98
N GLY A 207 -17.10 13.45 -23.34
CA GLY A 207 -17.68 14.61 -22.67
C GLY A 207 -18.18 14.35 -21.25
N PHE A 208 -17.63 13.36 -20.55
CA PHE A 208 -18.02 13.07 -19.16
C PHE A 208 -17.46 14.07 -18.15
N ASP A 209 -16.53 14.92 -18.54
CA ASP A 209 -15.88 15.98 -17.74
C ASP A 209 -15.14 15.48 -16.49
N ARG A 210 -15.81 14.76 -15.59
CA ARG A 210 -15.26 14.25 -14.33
C ARG A 210 -15.69 12.81 -14.12
N TYR A 211 -14.75 11.91 -14.16
CA TYR A 211 -14.92 10.47 -14.01
C TYR A 211 -14.20 9.97 -12.78
N PHE A 212 -14.78 8.99 -12.10
CA PHE A 212 -14.06 8.12 -11.19
C PHE A 212 -14.60 6.69 -11.23
N GLN A 213 -13.78 5.77 -10.71
CA GLN A 213 -14.16 4.38 -10.49
C GLN A 213 -13.34 3.76 -9.36
N ILE A 214 -13.97 2.99 -8.48
CA ILE A 214 -13.24 2.09 -7.56
C ILE A 214 -13.11 0.75 -8.28
N VAL A 215 -11.96 0.51 -8.90
CA VAL A 215 -11.77 -0.52 -9.94
C VAL A 215 -10.72 -1.55 -9.54
N LYS A 216 -10.97 -2.81 -9.90
CA LYS A 216 -9.97 -3.88 -9.86
C LYS A 216 -9.00 -3.75 -11.02
N CYS A 217 -7.70 -3.82 -10.67
CA CYS A 217 -6.59 -3.82 -11.61
C CYS A 217 -5.78 -5.11 -11.43
N PHE A 218 -5.13 -5.56 -12.50
CA PHE A 218 -4.46 -6.84 -12.57
C PHE A 218 -3.05 -6.65 -13.15
N ARG A 219 -2.02 -7.17 -12.47
CA ARG A 219 -0.63 -7.13 -12.96
C ARG A 219 0.07 -8.42 -12.63
N ASP A 220 0.63 -9.07 -13.62
CA ASP A 220 1.45 -10.28 -13.45
C ASP A 220 2.90 -9.88 -13.18
N GLU A 221 3.16 -9.55 -11.93
CA GLU A 221 4.45 -9.08 -11.43
C GLU A 221 4.88 -9.89 -10.20
N ASP A 222 6.16 -9.77 -9.83
CA ASP A 222 6.70 -10.33 -8.60
C ASP A 222 5.99 -9.75 -7.38
N LEU A 223 5.55 -10.64 -6.49
CA LEU A 223 4.79 -10.26 -5.30
C LEU A 223 5.71 -9.76 -4.19
N ARG A 224 5.24 -8.74 -3.48
CA ARG A 224 5.87 -8.15 -2.30
C ARG A 224 4.81 -7.87 -1.23
N ALA A 225 5.22 -7.40 -0.06
CA ALA A 225 4.30 -7.03 1.02
C ALA A 225 3.26 -5.96 0.60
N ASP A 226 3.62 -5.10 -0.35
CA ASP A 226 2.82 -4.00 -0.87
C ASP A 226 2.29 -4.24 -2.30
N ARG A 227 2.40 -5.48 -2.82
CA ARG A 227 1.93 -5.86 -4.16
C ARG A 227 1.10 -7.14 -4.13
N GLN A 228 0.00 -7.12 -4.89
CA GLN A 228 -0.87 -8.26 -5.17
C GLN A 228 -1.12 -8.34 -6.68
N PRO A 229 -1.33 -9.54 -7.26
CA PRO A 229 -1.59 -9.68 -8.70
C PRO A 229 -2.93 -9.07 -9.09
N GLU A 230 -3.85 -8.93 -8.17
CA GLU A 230 -5.09 -8.18 -8.27
C GLU A 230 -5.20 -7.20 -7.08
N PHE A 231 -5.43 -5.93 -7.38
CA PHE A 231 -5.51 -4.86 -6.40
C PHE A 231 -6.61 -3.87 -6.79
N THR A 232 -6.88 -2.90 -5.95
CA THR A 232 -7.96 -1.93 -6.21
C THR A 232 -7.39 -0.52 -6.28
N GLN A 233 -7.81 0.23 -7.31
CA GLN A 233 -7.53 1.65 -7.43
C GLN A 233 -8.82 2.48 -7.26
N ILE A 234 -8.66 3.69 -6.75
CA ILE A 234 -9.60 4.78 -6.95
C ILE A 234 -9.04 5.55 -8.14
N ASP A 235 -9.61 5.31 -9.30
CA ASP A 235 -9.15 5.90 -10.55
C ASP A 235 -10.03 7.09 -10.92
N CYS A 236 -9.41 8.21 -11.28
CA CYS A 236 -10.10 9.46 -11.57
C CYS A 236 -9.50 10.14 -12.81
N GLU A 237 -10.37 10.87 -13.55
CA GLU A 237 -9.94 11.70 -14.68
C GLU A 237 -10.83 12.94 -14.78
N MET A 238 -10.27 14.07 -15.20
CA MET A 238 -10.93 15.37 -15.31
C MET A 238 -10.59 16.04 -16.64
N SER A 239 -11.56 16.67 -17.28
CA SER A 239 -11.36 17.48 -18.49
C SER A 239 -11.17 18.96 -18.17
N PHE A 240 -10.53 19.69 -19.08
CA PHE A 240 -10.28 21.14 -19.00
C PHE A 240 -9.51 21.55 -17.75
N VAL A 241 -8.46 20.79 -17.42
CA VAL A 241 -7.64 20.98 -16.20
C VAL A 241 -6.16 21.07 -16.52
N GLU A 242 -5.45 21.75 -15.64
CA GLU A 242 -4.01 21.78 -15.54
C GLU A 242 -3.53 21.00 -14.30
N GLN A 243 -2.23 20.87 -14.13
CA GLN A 243 -1.61 20.13 -13.01
C GLN A 243 -2.12 20.59 -11.65
N ASP A 244 -2.23 21.90 -11.44
CA ASP A 244 -2.66 22.47 -10.17
C ASP A 244 -4.12 22.15 -9.83
N ASP A 245 -4.99 22.08 -10.83
CA ASP A 245 -6.40 21.73 -10.62
C ASP A 245 -6.54 20.30 -10.10
N VAL A 246 -5.76 19.37 -10.70
CA VAL A 246 -5.75 17.98 -10.28
C VAL A 246 -5.14 17.85 -8.88
N ILE A 247 -3.97 18.42 -8.65
CA ILE A 247 -3.29 18.39 -7.34
C ILE A 247 -4.21 18.93 -6.24
N ASN A 248 -4.81 20.11 -6.44
CA ASN A 248 -5.67 20.75 -5.45
C ASN A 248 -6.93 19.91 -5.14
N THR A 249 -7.56 19.34 -6.18
CA THR A 249 -8.74 18.47 -6.02
C THR A 249 -8.42 17.23 -5.17
N PHE A 250 -7.32 16.55 -5.46
CA PHE A 250 -6.98 15.31 -4.77
C PHE A 250 -6.28 15.54 -3.43
N GLU A 251 -5.64 16.69 -3.23
CA GLU A 251 -5.21 17.12 -1.91
C GLU A 251 -6.42 17.35 -0.98
N ALA A 252 -7.46 18.02 -1.49
CA ALA A 252 -8.69 18.23 -0.75
C ALA A 252 -9.40 16.92 -0.41
N LEU A 253 -9.47 15.96 -1.36
CA LEU A 253 -9.97 14.61 -1.10
C LEU A 253 -9.17 13.93 0.01
N THR A 254 -7.84 14.00 -0.05
CA THR A 254 -6.96 13.38 0.96
C THR A 254 -7.20 13.98 2.34
N LYS A 255 -7.25 15.31 2.47
CA LYS A 255 -7.57 15.98 3.75
C LYS A 255 -8.94 15.58 4.28
N TYR A 256 -9.94 15.51 3.41
CA TYR A 256 -11.29 15.04 3.75
C TYR A 256 -11.27 13.60 4.29
N LEU A 257 -10.55 12.68 3.63
CA LEU A 257 -10.45 11.27 4.05
C LEU A 257 -9.77 11.14 5.42
N PHE A 258 -8.70 11.88 5.66
CA PHE A 258 -8.05 11.89 6.97
C PHE A 258 -8.99 12.37 8.08
N LYS A 259 -9.77 13.41 7.83
CA LYS A 259 -10.72 13.95 8.78
C LYS A 259 -11.91 13.02 9.03
N GLU A 260 -12.58 12.57 7.96
CA GLU A 260 -13.82 11.78 8.06
C GLU A 260 -13.58 10.33 8.51
N VAL A 261 -12.49 9.72 8.05
CA VAL A 261 -12.25 8.29 8.28
C VAL A 261 -11.33 8.04 9.47
N ARG A 262 -10.30 8.91 9.64
CA ARG A 262 -9.29 8.76 10.69
C ARG A 262 -9.48 9.72 11.86
N GLY A 263 -10.26 10.78 11.70
CA GLY A 263 -10.43 11.84 12.71
C GLY A 263 -9.18 12.74 12.86
N VAL A 264 -8.31 12.77 11.85
CA VAL A 264 -7.07 13.57 11.83
C VAL A 264 -7.28 14.77 10.93
N ASP A 265 -7.14 15.96 11.48
CA ASP A 265 -7.17 17.21 10.71
C ASP A 265 -5.74 17.55 10.25
N LEU A 266 -5.52 17.58 8.94
CA LEU A 266 -4.23 17.92 8.32
C LEU A 266 -4.04 19.44 8.13
N GLY A 267 -5.02 20.25 8.50
CA GLY A 267 -5.00 21.72 8.37
C GLY A 267 -5.17 22.22 6.93
N GLU A 268 -5.13 23.55 6.79
CA GLU A 268 -5.35 24.23 5.51
C GLU A 268 -4.07 24.36 4.66
N THR A 269 -2.88 24.22 5.27
CA THR A 269 -1.61 24.40 4.55
C THR A 269 -1.49 23.39 3.41
N PRO A 270 -1.17 23.82 2.17
CA PRO A 270 -0.91 22.92 1.07
C PRO A 270 0.23 21.95 1.37
N PHE A 271 0.15 20.74 0.84
CA PHE A 271 1.24 19.77 0.97
C PHE A 271 2.50 20.27 0.24
N LEU A 272 3.65 19.92 0.78
CA LEU A 272 4.93 20.22 0.16
C LEU A 272 4.96 19.64 -1.27
N ARG A 273 5.37 20.45 -2.24
CA ARG A 273 5.69 20.00 -3.59
C ARG A 273 7.20 19.91 -3.72
N LEU A 274 7.70 18.74 -4.01
CA LEU A 274 9.12 18.44 -4.12
C LEU A 274 9.43 17.96 -5.53
N PRO A 275 10.27 18.67 -6.30
CA PRO A 275 10.72 18.17 -7.60
C PRO A 275 11.44 16.84 -7.46
N TRP A 276 11.21 15.92 -8.41
CA TRP A 276 11.83 14.58 -8.41
C TRP A 276 13.35 14.64 -8.24
N ALA A 277 14.02 15.54 -8.94
CA ALA A 277 15.47 15.70 -8.84
C ALA A 277 15.92 16.03 -7.40
N GLU A 278 15.16 16.89 -6.68
CA GLU A 278 15.41 17.21 -5.28
C GLU A 278 15.11 16.03 -4.36
N ALA A 279 14.02 15.29 -4.60
CA ALA A 279 13.71 14.08 -3.86
C ALA A 279 14.85 13.05 -3.96
N MET A 280 15.33 12.82 -5.18
CA MET A 280 16.45 11.91 -5.43
C MET A 280 17.78 12.44 -4.84
N ARG A 281 18.02 13.74 -4.91
CA ARG A 281 19.24 14.36 -4.36
C ARG A 281 19.27 14.26 -2.83
N ARG A 282 18.16 14.60 -2.16
CA ARG A 282 18.08 14.70 -0.70
C ARG A 282 17.80 13.38 0.00
N PHE A 283 17.08 12.45 -0.64
CA PHE A 283 16.56 11.25 -0.01
C PHE A 283 16.83 9.96 -0.80
N GLY A 284 17.28 10.05 -2.05
CA GLY A 284 17.53 8.89 -2.92
C GLY A 284 16.29 8.09 -3.30
N SER A 285 15.11 8.72 -3.22
CA SER A 285 13.82 8.09 -3.48
C SER A 285 12.85 9.11 -4.05
N ASP A 286 12.05 8.69 -5.01
CA ASP A 286 10.89 9.39 -5.55
C ASP A 286 9.68 9.43 -4.57
N LYS A 287 9.78 8.71 -3.46
CA LYS A 287 8.77 8.63 -2.40
C LYS A 287 9.43 8.76 -1.03
N PRO A 288 9.99 9.92 -0.68
CA PRO A 288 10.74 10.10 0.55
C PRO A 288 9.83 10.04 1.79
N ASP A 289 10.33 9.40 2.85
CA ASP A 289 9.71 9.48 4.17
C ASP A 289 10.13 10.78 4.87
N MET A 290 9.20 11.72 4.97
CA MET A 290 9.43 13.06 5.51
C MET A 290 9.11 13.17 7.00
N ARG A 291 8.82 12.07 7.71
CA ARG A 291 8.57 12.09 9.16
C ARG A 291 9.79 12.44 9.99
N PHE A 292 10.97 12.35 9.40
CA PHE A 292 12.25 12.63 10.06
C PHE A 292 13.27 13.21 9.09
N GLY A 293 14.30 13.86 9.63
CA GLY A 293 15.44 14.44 8.89
C GLY A 293 16.41 13.38 8.34
N MET A 294 17.70 13.52 8.64
CA MET A 294 18.81 12.73 8.10
C MET A 294 18.87 12.79 6.56
N GLU A 295 18.74 14.01 6.01
CA GLU A 295 18.90 14.24 4.59
C GLU A 295 20.33 13.92 4.13
N PHE A 296 20.46 13.56 2.88
CA PHE A 296 21.79 13.31 2.30
C PHE A 296 22.60 14.58 2.18
N VAL A 297 23.87 14.46 2.55
CA VAL A 297 24.87 15.48 2.29
C VAL A 297 25.89 14.91 1.30
N GLU A 298 26.07 15.59 0.18
CA GLU A 298 27.11 15.24 -0.79
C GLU A 298 28.48 15.67 -0.24
N LEU A 299 29.45 14.76 -0.30
CA LEU A 299 30.76 14.89 0.33
C LEU A 299 31.91 14.86 -0.67
N MET A 300 31.62 15.01 -1.97
CA MET A 300 32.63 14.99 -3.03
C MET A 300 33.71 16.06 -2.81
N ASP A 301 33.29 17.28 -2.45
CA ASP A 301 34.18 18.45 -2.24
C ASP A 301 35.05 18.32 -0.98
N VAL A 302 34.64 17.53 0.00
CA VAL A 302 35.35 17.37 1.28
C VAL A 302 36.22 16.13 1.30
N MET A 303 35.76 15.02 0.70
CA MET A 303 36.38 13.71 0.89
C MET A 303 37.17 13.20 -0.33
N LYS A 304 36.78 13.59 -1.56
CA LYS A 304 37.46 13.13 -2.77
C LYS A 304 38.74 13.93 -3.02
N GLY A 305 39.87 13.24 -3.18
CA GLY A 305 41.16 13.88 -3.47
C GLY A 305 41.81 14.62 -2.30
N THR A 306 41.22 14.58 -1.09
CA THR A 306 41.74 15.25 0.11
C THR A 306 42.52 14.31 1.03
N GLY A 307 42.61 13.03 0.67
CA GLY A 307 43.33 12.00 1.40
C GLY A 307 43.73 10.83 0.50
N GLU A 308 44.38 9.83 1.08
CA GLU A 308 44.95 8.68 0.35
C GLU A 308 43.96 7.48 0.26
N PHE A 309 42.66 7.67 0.56
CA PHE A 309 41.67 6.61 0.53
C PHE A 309 41.17 6.39 -0.91
N ALA A 310 41.73 5.38 -1.59
CA ALA A 310 41.47 5.08 -2.99
C ALA A 310 39.98 4.91 -3.31
N VAL A 311 39.22 4.25 -2.41
CA VAL A 311 37.77 4.03 -2.63
C VAL A 311 37.01 5.33 -2.83
N PHE A 312 37.36 6.40 -2.12
CA PHE A 312 36.71 7.70 -2.28
C PHE A 312 37.30 8.47 -3.47
N ASN A 313 38.59 8.31 -3.73
CA ASN A 313 39.24 8.98 -4.85
C ASN A 313 38.74 8.48 -6.21
N ASP A 314 38.40 7.20 -6.31
CA ASP A 314 37.86 6.58 -7.52
C ASP A 314 36.33 6.75 -7.66
N ALA A 315 35.63 7.15 -6.60
CA ALA A 315 34.18 7.24 -6.59
C ALA A 315 33.65 8.37 -7.50
N GLN A 316 32.50 8.12 -8.14
CA GLN A 316 31.73 9.16 -8.85
C GLN A 316 30.72 9.87 -7.94
N TYR A 317 30.41 9.27 -6.80
CA TYR A 317 29.54 9.86 -5.79
C TYR A 317 29.98 9.43 -4.38
N ILE A 318 30.03 10.39 -3.47
CA ILE A 318 30.23 10.18 -2.02
C ILE A 318 29.12 10.95 -1.32
N GLY A 319 28.31 10.26 -0.54
CA GLY A 319 27.22 10.87 0.21
C GLY A 319 27.08 10.26 1.60
N GLY A 320 26.58 11.05 2.53
CA GLY A 320 26.42 10.62 3.92
C GLY A 320 25.13 11.08 4.54
N ILE A 321 24.79 10.45 5.66
CA ILE A 321 23.74 10.85 6.60
C ILE A 321 24.34 11.04 8.00
N CYS A 322 23.74 11.94 8.79
CA CYS A 322 24.11 12.15 10.19
C CYS A 322 23.03 11.55 11.10
N ALA A 323 23.39 10.51 11.88
CA ALA A 323 22.51 9.84 12.82
C ALA A 323 22.70 10.41 14.23
N PRO A 324 21.72 11.17 14.77
CA PRO A 324 21.89 11.86 16.04
C PRO A 324 22.01 10.87 17.21
N GLY A 325 22.95 11.16 18.13
CA GLY A 325 23.16 10.38 19.34
C GLY A 325 23.72 8.96 19.15
N CYS A 326 24.12 8.59 17.92
CA CYS A 326 24.57 7.22 17.59
C CYS A 326 26.10 7.02 17.69
N ALA A 327 26.88 7.99 18.12
CA ALA A 327 28.34 7.81 18.34
C ALA A 327 28.66 6.67 19.32
N VAL A 328 27.72 6.36 20.22
CA VAL A 328 27.82 5.27 21.21
C VAL A 328 27.64 3.87 20.63
N TYR A 329 27.30 3.72 19.36
CA TYR A 329 27.11 2.40 18.74
C TYR A 329 28.36 1.54 18.92
N THR A 330 28.13 0.31 19.38
CA THR A 330 29.19 -0.69 19.55
C THR A 330 29.74 -1.14 18.19
N ARG A 331 30.92 -1.77 18.20
CA ARG A 331 31.46 -2.36 16.98
C ARG A 331 30.50 -3.35 16.32
N LYS A 332 29.82 -4.18 17.14
CA LYS A 332 28.81 -5.13 16.62
C LYS A 332 27.69 -4.42 15.86
N GLN A 333 27.15 -3.32 16.38
CA GLN A 333 26.10 -2.55 15.73
C GLN A 333 26.59 -1.90 14.41
N LEU A 334 27.84 -1.43 14.36
CA LEU A 334 28.43 -0.90 13.12
C LEU A 334 28.72 -2.02 12.10
N ASP A 335 29.14 -3.19 12.55
CA ASP A 335 29.30 -4.37 11.68
C ASP A 335 27.95 -4.82 11.10
N GLU A 336 26.87 -4.77 11.90
CA GLU A 336 25.49 -5.03 11.44
C GLU A 336 25.07 -4.04 10.34
N LEU A 337 25.32 -2.74 10.50
CA LEU A 337 25.04 -1.74 9.47
C LEU A 337 25.85 -1.99 8.20
N THR A 338 27.12 -2.35 8.36
CA THR A 338 28.01 -2.68 7.23
C THR A 338 27.52 -3.91 6.47
N ASN A 339 27.09 -4.96 7.19
CA ASN A 339 26.53 -6.17 6.58
C ASN A 339 25.20 -5.88 5.89
N PHE A 340 24.36 -5.01 6.46
CA PHE A 340 23.09 -4.59 5.86
C PHE A 340 23.32 -3.91 4.50
N VAL A 341 24.19 -2.90 4.43
CA VAL A 341 24.44 -2.20 3.15
C VAL A 341 25.14 -3.07 2.11
N LYS A 342 25.92 -4.08 2.55
CA LYS A 342 26.59 -5.07 1.68
C LYS A 342 25.68 -6.22 1.26
N SER A 343 24.47 -6.33 1.81
CA SER A 343 23.54 -7.40 1.43
C SER A 343 23.26 -7.36 -0.08
N GLN A 344 22.93 -8.54 -0.65
CA GLN A 344 22.67 -8.67 -2.10
C GLN A 344 21.56 -7.73 -2.57
N GLN A 345 20.59 -7.42 -1.72
CA GLN A 345 19.47 -6.55 -2.04
C GLN A 345 19.90 -5.07 -2.18
N ILE A 346 20.88 -4.62 -1.41
CA ILE A 346 21.36 -3.23 -1.39
C ILE A 346 22.61 -3.09 -2.26
N GLY A 347 23.59 -3.98 -2.11
CA GLY A 347 24.75 -4.12 -2.99
C GLY A 347 25.78 -3.00 -2.87
N ALA A 348 25.88 -2.29 -1.73
CA ALA A 348 26.95 -1.35 -1.50
C ALA A 348 28.29 -2.06 -1.26
N LYS A 349 29.40 -1.46 -1.70
CA LYS A 349 30.73 -2.04 -1.55
C LYS A 349 31.23 -2.06 -0.10
N GLY A 350 30.76 -1.13 0.73
CA GLY A 350 31.12 -0.99 2.14
C GLY A 350 30.46 0.20 2.80
N LEU A 351 30.69 0.38 4.09
CA LEU A 351 30.22 1.51 4.88
C LEU A 351 31.41 2.18 5.56
N VAL A 352 31.59 3.47 5.35
CA VAL A 352 32.51 4.32 6.13
C VAL A 352 31.69 5.03 7.20
N TYR A 353 32.23 5.13 8.41
CA TYR A 353 31.60 5.87 9.49
C TYR A 353 32.57 6.79 10.20
N ALA A 354 32.06 7.90 10.74
CA ALA A 354 32.78 8.79 11.62
C ALA A 354 31.95 9.11 12.85
N ARG A 355 32.55 9.03 14.04
CA ARG A 355 31.95 9.36 15.33
C ARG A 355 32.38 10.75 15.76
N VAL A 356 31.44 11.54 16.22
CA VAL A 356 31.75 12.82 16.86
C VAL A 356 31.73 12.59 18.37
N GLY A 357 32.90 12.68 19.01
CA GLY A 357 33.04 12.51 20.47
C GLY A 357 32.35 13.64 21.23
N GLU A 358 32.11 13.43 22.52
CA GLU A 358 31.57 14.46 23.43
C GLU A 358 32.47 15.72 23.51
N ASP A 359 33.77 15.54 23.29
CA ASP A 359 34.75 16.62 23.19
C ASP A 359 34.79 17.32 21.82
N GLY A 360 33.91 16.91 20.90
CA GLY A 360 33.84 17.39 19.55
C GLY A 360 34.87 16.81 18.59
N SER A 361 35.75 15.90 19.05
CA SER A 361 36.75 15.22 18.20
C SER A 361 36.06 14.24 17.24
N VAL A 362 36.62 14.07 16.03
CA VAL A 362 36.09 13.14 15.02
C VAL A 362 37.00 11.93 14.91
N LYS A 363 36.43 10.74 15.03
CA LYS A 363 37.11 9.46 14.79
C LYS A 363 36.40 8.68 13.70
N SER A 364 37.11 8.38 12.62
CA SER A 364 36.57 7.68 11.46
C SER A 364 37.18 6.25 11.34
N SER A 365 36.42 5.37 10.70
CA SER A 365 36.94 4.05 10.27
C SER A 365 38.07 4.16 9.23
N VAL A 366 38.27 5.32 8.66
CA VAL A 366 39.29 5.63 7.65
C VAL A 366 40.20 6.80 8.05
N ASP A 367 40.25 7.14 9.33
CA ASP A 367 41.04 8.28 9.88
C ASP A 367 42.51 8.26 9.49
N LYS A 368 43.15 7.10 9.36
CA LYS A 368 44.54 6.96 8.92
C LYS A 368 44.84 7.49 7.52
N PHE A 369 43.82 7.77 6.71
CA PHE A 369 43.94 8.30 5.34
C PHE A 369 43.66 9.78 5.24
N TYR A 370 43.17 10.41 6.31
CA TYR A 370 42.71 11.81 6.30
C TYR A 370 43.34 12.60 7.44
N THR A 371 43.61 13.87 7.21
CA THR A 371 44.09 14.75 8.27
C THR A 371 42.95 15.17 9.21
N PRO A 372 43.29 15.62 10.46
CA PRO A 372 42.27 16.11 11.38
C PRO A 372 41.45 17.28 10.83
N GLU A 373 42.03 18.11 9.98
CA GLU A 373 41.36 19.26 9.34
C GLU A 373 40.30 18.80 8.36
N VAL A 374 40.54 17.72 7.61
CA VAL A 374 39.55 17.14 6.68
C VAL A 374 38.41 16.49 7.47
N LEU A 375 38.71 15.80 8.57
CA LEU A 375 37.68 15.20 9.44
C LEU A 375 36.83 16.28 10.12
N GLU A 376 37.44 17.42 10.49
CA GLU A 376 36.68 18.57 11.02
C GLU A 376 35.80 19.20 9.93
N ALA A 377 36.30 19.32 8.71
CA ALA A 377 35.52 19.83 7.57
C ALA A 377 34.34 18.88 7.26
N LEU A 378 34.52 17.55 7.38
CA LEU A 378 33.44 16.56 7.28
C LEU A 378 32.36 16.81 8.34
N LYS A 379 32.74 16.99 9.60
CA LYS A 379 31.81 17.28 10.70
C LYS A 379 30.99 18.53 10.44
N VAL A 380 31.65 19.61 10.03
CA VAL A 380 31.00 20.89 9.70
C VAL A 380 30.06 20.74 8.52
N LYS A 381 30.50 20.07 7.44
CA LYS A 381 29.66 19.83 6.25
C LYS A 381 28.41 19.02 6.55
N MET A 382 28.51 18.07 7.49
CA MET A 382 27.40 17.22 7.93
C MET A 382 26.52 17.86 9.04
N ASP A 383 26.85 19.08 9.50
CA ASP A 383 26.22 19.71 10.68
C ASP A 383 26.16 18.75 11.89
N ALA A 384 27.19 17.90 12.05
CA ALA A 384 27.20 16.88 13.05
C ALA A 384 27.64 17.43 14.42
N LYS A 385 26.93 17.04 15.46
CA LYS A 385 27.10 17.51 16.84
C LYS A 385 27.82 16.44 17.68
N PRO A 386 28.39 16.82 18.83
CA PRO A 386 28.90 15.83 19.80
C PRO A 386 27.85 14.75 20.09
N GLY A 387 28.28 13.50 20.04
CA GLY A 387 27.41 12.33 20.18
C GLY A 387 26.85 11.76 18.88
N ASP A 388 27.02 12.42 17.74
CA ASP A 388 26.47 11.98 16.45
C ASP A 388 27.36 10.97 15.72
N LEU A 389 26.75 10.16 14.87
CA LEU A 389 27.39 9.19 13.99
C LEU A 389 27.13 9.59 12.52
N ILE A 390 28.20 9.83 11.79
CA ILE A 390 28.17 10.06 10.35
C ILE A 390 28.33 8.72 9.64
N LEU A 391 27.44 8.39 8.70
CA LEU A 391 27.45 7.17 7.90
C LEU A 391 27.61 7.57 6.42
N ILE A 392 28.59 7.00 5.73
CA ILE A 392 28.99 7.43 4.38
C ILE A 392 29.02 6.22 3.44
N LEU A 393 28.37 6.36 2.28
CA LEU A 393 28.48 5.44 1.16
C LEU A 393 29.14 6.15 -0.03
N SER A 394 29.80 5.36 -0.87
CA SER A 394 30.40 5.83 -2.11
C SER A 394 30.23 4.79 -3.22
N GLY A 395 30.19 5.22 -4.44
CA GLY A 395 30.03 4.35 -5.59
C GLY A 395 30.43 5.00 -6.91
N ASP A 396 30.40 4.19 -7.95
CA ASP A 396 30.68 4.52 -9.35
C ASP A 396 29.45 5.06 -10.11
N ASP A 397 28.27 5.01 -9.49
CA ASP A 397 27.00 5.53 -9.98
C ASP A 397 26.28 6.30 -8.86
N ALA A 398 26.00 7.57 -9.12
CA ALA A 398 25.39 8.46 -8.12
C ALA A 398 23.96 8.04 -7.76
N MET A 399 23.15 7.63 -8.76
CA MET A 399 21.77 7.27 -8.54
C MET A 399 21.66 5.99 -7.72
N ARG A 400 22.44 4.97 -8.08
CA ARG A 400 22.53 3.70 -7.33
C ARG A 400 22.97 3.95 -5.90
N THR A 401 24.00 4.76 -5.70
CA THR A 401 24.54 5.04 -4.36
C THR A 401 23.54 5.81 -3.50
N ARG A 402 22.79 6.75 -4.07
CA ARG A 402 21.70 7.44 -3.37
C ARG A 402 20.58 6.49 -2.97
N LYS A 403 20.17 5.54 -3.84
CA LYS A 403 19.19 4.49 -3.48
C LYS A 403 19.70 3.61 -2.33
N GLN A 404 20.97 3.21 -2.35
CA GLN A 404 21.58 2.45 -1.25
C GLN A 404 21.62 3.24 0.06
N LEU A 405 21.92 4.53 -0.01
CA LEU A 405 21.92 5.42 1.15
C LEU A 405 20.50 5.67 1.70
N CYS A 406 19.47 5.64 0.83
CA CYS A 406 18.07 5.69 1.23
C CYS A 406 17.70 4.50 2.14
N GLU A 407 18.08 3.28 1.75
CA GLU A 407 17.81 2.08 2.57
C GLU A 407 18.50 2.20 3.94
N LEU A 408 19.73 2.70 3.99
CA LEU A 408 20.42 2.94 5.25
C LEU A 408 19.73 4.01 6.10
N ARG A 409 19.25 5.10 5.48
CA ARG A 409 18.47 6.16 6.15
C ARG A 409 17.18 5.60 6.77
N LEU A 410 16.45 4.78 6.02
CA LEU A 410 15.22 4.15 6.50
C LEU A 410 15.48 3.20 7.67
N LEU A 411 16.52 2.37 7.59
CA LEU A 411 16.95 1.49 8.69
C LEU A 411 17.29 2.30 9.95
N MET A 412 18.03 3.40 9.80
CA MET A 412 18.36 4.27 10.93
C MET A 412 17.11 4.95 11.50
N GLY A 413 16.18 5.36 10.65
CA GLY A 413 14.88 5.89 11.08
C GLY A 413 14.09 4.90 11.93
N ASP A 414 14.07 3.62 11.56
CA ASP A 414 13.44 2.55 12.34
C ASP A 414 14.16 2.30 13.67
N ARG A 415 15.50 2.18 13.65
CA ARG A 415 16.32 1.95 14.86
C ARG A 415 16.17 3.07 15.89
N LEU A 416 15.95 4.29 15.44
CA LEU A 416 15.77 5.46 16.28
C LEU A 416 14.29 5.75 16.63
N GLY A 417 13.35 4.92 16.17
CA GLY A 417 11.92 5.11 16.41
C GLY A 417 11.32 6.36 15.77
N LEU A 418 11.95 6.88 14.71
CA LEU A 418 11.54 8.13 14.06
C LEU A 418 10.38 7.93 13.06
N ARG A 419 10.12 6.67 12.66
CA ARG A 419 9.07 6.29 11.71
C ARG A 419 7.77 5.92 12.43
N ASP A 420 7.26 6.83 13.28
CA ASP A 420 6.01 6.64 14.02
C ASP A 420 4.83 6.44 13.04
N LYS A 421 4.14 5.32 13.15
CA LYS A 421 2.98 4.96 12.31
C LYS A 421 1.75 5.85 12.55
N ASN A 422 1.70 6.59 13.64
CA ASN A 422 0.62 7.53 13.95
C ASN A 422 0.87 8.95 13.43
N LYS A 423 2.05 9.22 12.89
CA LYS A 423 2.40 10.48 12.24
C LYS A 423 2.29 10.32 10.72
N PHE A 424 1.70 11.32 10.08
CA PHE A 424 1.51 11.34 8.64
C PHE A 424 2.23 12.55 8.04
N ALA A 425 3.18 12.29 7.17
CA ALA A 425 3.89 13.29 6.39
C ALA A 425 3.54 13.09 4.91
N LEU A 426 2.71 14.00 4.38
CA LEU A 426 2.26 13.98 3.00
C LEU A 426 3.01 15.02 2.19
N LEU A 427 3.31 14.66 0.95
CA LEU A 427 3.90 15.57 -0.03
C LEU A 427 3.48 15.15 -1.44
N TRP A 428 3.67 16.05 -2.38
CA TRP A 428 3.65 15.76 -3.81
C TRP A 428 5.09 15.71 -4.32
N VAL A 429 5.42 14.68 -5.07
CA VAL A 429 6.61 14.65 -5.92
C VAL A 429 6.17 15.00 -7.33
N VAL A 430 6.86 15.95 -7.92
CA VAL A 430 6.52 16.53 -9.24
C VAL A 430 7.76 16.57 -10.14
N ASP A 431 7.59 16.96 -11.39
CA ASP A 431 8.70 17.19 -12.33
C ASP A 431 9.56 15.94 -12.53
N PHE A 432 8.91 14.80 -12.72
CA PHE A 432 9.58 13.55 -13.04
C PHE A 432 10.28 13.64 -14.41
N PRO A 433 11.39 12.92 -14.63
CA PRO A 433 11.86 12.68 -15.98
C PRO A 433 10.76 12.03 -16.83
N MET A 434 10.60 12.45 -18.07
CA MET A 434 9.61 11.87 -18.97
C MET A 434 10.04 10.49 -19.45
N PHE A 435 11.34 10.31 -19.63
CA PHE A 435 11.95 9.09 -20.15
C PHE A 435 13.05 8.60 -19.21
N GLU A 436 13.26 7.30 -19.22
CA GLU A 436 14.42 6.63 -18.63
C GLU A 436 15.09 5.72 -19.66
N TRP A 437 16.41 5.57 -19.56
CA TRP A 437 17.15 4.67 -20.42
C TRP A 437 17.05 3.23 -19.92
N SER A 438 16.59 2.32 -20.77
CA SER A 438 16.61 0.90 -20.49
C SER A 438 17.86 0.26 -21.08
N GLU A 439 18.75 -0.25 -20.23
CA GLU A 439 19.93 -1.01 -20.66
C GLU A 439 19.52 -2.33 -21.34
N GLU A 440 18.44 -2.96 -20.91
CA GLU A 440 17.92 -4.22 -21.45
C GLU A 440 17.38 -4.03 -22.86
N GLU A 441 16.59 -2.97 -23.08
CA GLU A 441 15.95 -2.66 -24.35
C GLU A 441 16.84 -1.81 -25.27
N GLY A 442 17.91 -1.19 -24.74
CA GLY A 442 18.81 -0.29 -25.47
C GLY A 442 18.12 0.95 -26.04
N ARG A 443 17.07 1.45 -25.39
CA ARG A 443 16.28 2.62 -25.81
C ARG A 443 15.67 3.39 -24.65
N LEU A 444 15.12 4.56 -24.94
CA LEU A 444 14.31 5.31 -24.01
C LEU A 444 12.96 4.62 -23.77
N MET A 445 12.55 4.55 -22.52
CA MET A 445 11.25 4.06 -22.07
C MET A 445 10.51 5.21 -21.38
N ALA A 446 9.18 5.19 -21.42
CA ALA A 446 8.39 6.14 -20.64
C ALA A 446 8.52 5.81 -19.14
N MET A 447 8.81 6.80 -18.32
CA MET A 447 8.91 6.61 -16.87
C MET A 447 7.55 6.32 -16.22
N HIS A 448 6.47 6.88 -16.75
CA HIS A 448 5.09 6.62 -16.32
C HIS A 448 4.35 5.79 -17.39
N HIS A 449 3.78 6.46 -18.39
CA HIS A 449 3.11 5.82 -19.52
C HIS A 449 3.16 6.72 -20.77
N PRO A 450 2.98 6.17 -21.98
CA PRO A 450 3.17 6.90 -23.24
C PRO A 450 2.22 8.08 -23.47
N PHE A 451 1.15 8.19 -22.69
CA PHE A 451 0.13 9.26 -22.79
C PHE A 451 0.38 10.43 -21.86
N THR A 452 1.43 10.39 -21.05
CA THR A 452 1.84 11.50 -20.17
C THR A 452 2.32 12.67 -21.01
N ALA A 453 1.83 13.87 -20.74
CA ALA A 453 2.29 15.08 -21.40
C ALA A 453 3.68 15.52 -20.88
N PRO A 454 4.56 16.02 -21.74
CA PRO A 454 5.73 16.77 -21.29
C PRO A 454 5.31 18.08 -20.63
N LYS A 455 6.17 18.67 -19.82
CA LYS A 455 5.97 20.05 -19.40
C LYS A 455 5.97 20.98 -20.61
N PRO A 456 5.11 22.02 -20.64
CA PRO A 456 5.02 22.93 -21.78
C PRO A 456 6.35 23.58 -22.15
N GLU A 457 7.16 23.95 -21.16
CA GLU A 457 8.47 24.56 -21.32
C GLU A 457 9.54 23.62 -21.89
N ASP A 458 9.29 22.31 -21.87
CA ASP A 458 10.25 21.29 -22.31
C ASP A 458 9.91 20.67 -23.69
N ILE A 459 8.78 21.07 -24.31
CA ILE A 459 8.33 20.47 -25.58
C ILE A 459 9.41 20.61 -26.68
N GLU A 460 10.10 21.74 -26.76
CA GLU A 460 11.15 21.95 -27.75
C GLU A 460 12.38 21.03 -27.55
N LYS A 461 12.61 20.56 -26.32
CA LYS A 461 13.71 19.63 -25.98
C LYS A 461 13.46 18.21 -26.54
N LEU A 462 12.23 17.86 -26.89
CA LEU A 462 11.91 16.54 -27.47
C LEU A 462 12.73 16.23 -28.74
N ASP A 463 13.09 17.27 -29.51
CA ASP A 463 13.88 17.11 -30.73
C ASP A 463 15.39 17.12 -30.48
N THR A 464 15.88 17.69 -29.40
CA THR A 464 17.31 17.94 -29.18
C THR A 464 17.90 17.19 -28.00
N ALA A 465 17.14 17.04 -26.92
CA ALA A 465 17.58 16.43 -25.66
C ALA A 465 16.42 15.72 -24.95
N PRO A 466 15.81 14.67 -25.54
CA PRO A 466 14.61 14.02 -24.98
C PRO A 466 14.83 13.47 -23.57
N ALA A 467 16.05 13.08 -23.20
CA ALA A 467 16.38 12.61 -21.86
C ALA A 467 16.31 13.70 -20.77
N GLU A 468 16.26 14.98 -21.15
CA GLU A 468 16.16 16.11 -20.22
C GLU A 468 14.72 16.65 -20.07
N VAL A 469 13.77 16.04 -20.78
CA VAL A 469 12.36 16.46 -20.74
C VAL A 469 11.72 16.01 -19.45
N CYS A 470 11.07 16.93 -18.76
CA CYS A 470 10.25 16.62 -17.60
C CYS A 470 8.80 16.30 -17.99
N ALA A 471 8.25 15.29 -17.36
CA ALA A 471 6.86 14.95 -17.47
C ALA A 471 5.96 15.88 -16.63
N ASN A 472 4.79 16.19 -17.12
CA ASN A 472 3.73 16.86 -16.36
C ASN A 472 3.00 15.81 -15.48
N ALA A 473 3.78 15.15 -14.61
CA ALA A 473 3.37 14.07 -13.73
C ALA A 473 3.55 14.46 -12.26
N TYR A 474 2.79 13.81 -11.40
CA TYR A 474 2.73 14.09 -9.96
C TYR A 474 2.32 12.84 -9.19
N ASP A 475 3.07 12.54 -8.12
CA ASP A 475 2.78 11.45 -7.20
C ASP A 475 2.52 11.99 -5.80
N MET A 476 1.45 11.53 -5.17
CA MET A 476 1.20 11.79 -3.75
C MET A 476 1.90 10.73 -2.93
N VAL A 477 2.74 11.17 -2.02
CA VAL A 477 3.52 10.33 -1.12
C VAL A 477 3.06 10.54 0.32
N CYS A 478 2.90 9.46 1.05
CA CYS A 478 2.63 9.47 2.49
C CYS A 478 3.60 8.52 3.19
N ASN A 479 4.41 9.04 4.13
CA ASN A 479 5.28 8.22 4.97
C ASN A 479 6.26 7.30 4.20
N GLY A 480 6.76 7.73 3.06
CA GLY A 480 7.66 6.94 2.24
C GLY A 480 6.97 5.95 1.29
N VAL A 481 5.66 6.07 1.14
CA VAL A 481 4.83 5.23 0.25
C VAL A 481 4.09 6.13 -0.73
N GLU A 482 4.19 5.83 -2.01
CA GLU A 482 3.34 6.40 -3.05
C GLU A 482 1.90 5.88 -2.84
N VAL A 483 0.99 6.77 -2.51
CA VAL A 483 -0.43 6.44 -2.29
C VAL A 483 -1.28 6.67 -3.53
N GLY A 484 -0.81 7.48 -4.45
CA GLY A 484 -1.46 7.73 -5.74
C GLY A 484 -0.55 8.52 -6.66
N GLY A 485 -0.75 8.33 -7.96
CA GLY A 485 0.02 9.03 -8.98
C GLY A 485 -0.82 9.35 -10.20
N GLY A 486 -0.39 10.33 -10.95
CA GLY A 486 -1.07 10.78 -12.14
C GLY A 486 -0.28 11.76 -13.00
N SER A 487 -0.90 12.22 -14.06
CA SER A 487 -0.30 13.18 -14.96
C SER A 487 -1.36 13.97 -15.73
N ILE A 488 -0.96 15.06 -16.34
CA ILE A 488 -1.68 15.65 -17.47
C ILE A 488 -1.41 14.79 -18.70
N ARG A 489 -2.44 14.58 -19.53
CA ARG A 489 -2.37 13.68 -20.69
C ARG A 489 -2.10 14.47 -21.98
N ILE A 490 -1.45 13.81 -22.92
CA ILE A 490 -1.35 14.34 -24.28
C ILE A 490 -2.75 14.21 -24.90
N HIS A 491 -3.23 15.32 -25.46
CA HIS A 491 -4.48 15.38 -26.22
C HIS A 491 -4.26 15.81 -27.67
N ASP A 492 -3.05 16.25 -27.99
CA ASP A 492 -2.63 16.61 -29.35
C ASP A 492 -2.06 15.37 -30.07
N ALA A 493 -2.61 15.06 -31.26
CA ALA A 493 -2.23 13.85 -32.00
C ALA A 493 -0.80 13.94 -32.59
N VAL A 494 -0.30 15.14 -32.88
CA VAL A 494 1.05 15.35 -33.43
C VAL A 494 2.08 15.12 -32.34
N LEU A 495 1.85 15.69 -31.15
CA LEU A 495 2.70 15.48 -29.98
C LEU A 495 2.69 14.00 -29.57
N GLN A 496 1.53 13.34 -29.58
CA GLN A 496 1.45 11.91 -29.25
C GLN A 496 2.26 11.03 -30.23
N ALA A 497 2.18 11.32 -31.53
CA ALA A 497 2.97 10.61 -32.53
C ALA A 497 4.47 10.81 -32.31
N LYS A 498 4.90 11.99 -31.94
CA LYS A 498 6.30 12.31 -31.60
C LYS A 498 6.81 11.51 -30.40
N ILE A 499 6.00 11.42 -29.34
CA ILE A 499 6.34 10.62 -28.15
C ILE A 499 6.48 9.14 -28.51
N PHE A 500 5.58 8.58 -29.33
CA PHE A 500 5.69 7.19 -29.79
C PHE A 500 6.96 6.97 -30.60
N GLU A 501 7.35 7.90 -31.48
CA GLU A 501 8.59 7.83 -32.24
C GLU A 501 9.82 7.77 -31.30
N ILE A 502 9.89 8.64 -30.27
CA ILE A 502 10.98 8.65 -29.28
C ILE A 502 11.04 7.32 -28.51
N LEU A 503 9.90 6.74 -28.20
CA LEU A 503 9.79 5.44 -27.53
C LEU A 503 10.06 4.24 -28.45
N GLY A 504 10.38 4.48 -29.73
CA GLY A 504 10.73 3.45 -30.72
C GLY A 504 9.53 2.69 -31.30
N PHE A 505 8.31 3.24 -31.23
CA PHE A 505 7.16 2.68 -31.93
C PHE A 505 7.21 3.10 -33.40
N THR A 506 6.99 2.14 -34.30
CA THR A 506 6.64 2.49 -35.68
C THR A 506 5.21 2.99 -35.77
N PRO A 507 4.84 3.81 -36.76
CA PRO A 507 3.45 4.27 -36.92
C PRO A 507 2.45 3.12 -36.99
N GLU A 508 2.81 2.01 -37.63
CA GLU A 508 1.96 0.82 -37.77
C GLU A 508 1.73 0.17 -36.41
N ARG A 509 2.79 -0.02 -35.62
CA ARG A 509 2.70 -0.61 -34.29
C ARG A 509 1.93 0.27 -33.31
N ALA A 510 2.13 1.59 -33.37
CA ALA A 510 1.36 2.56 -32.56
C ALA A 510 -0.13 2.52 -32.95
N GLN A 511 -0.44 2.42 -34.26
CA GLN A 511 -1.82 2.30 -34.75
C GLN A 511 -2.45 0.96 -34.35
N GLU A 512 -1.71 -0.15 -34.36
CA GLU A 512 -2.21 -1.46 -33.95
C GLU A 512 -2.57 -1.50 -32.47
N GLN A 513 -1.71 -0.95 -31.60
CA GLN A 513 -1.87 -1.02 -30.16
C GLN A 513 -2.78 0.09 -29.59
N PHE A 514 -2.67 1.31 -30.11
CA PHE A 514 -3.33 2.50 -29.56
C PHE A 514 -4.20 3.24 -30.58
N GLY A 515 -4.41 2.65 -31.75
CA GLY A 515 -5.15 3.29 -32.84
C GLY A 515 -6.56 3.72 -32.47
N PHE A 516 -7.24 2.98 -31.61
CA PHE A 516 -8.56 3.34 -31.10
C PHE A 516 -8.56 4.67 -30.34
N LEU A 517 -7.55 4.90 -29.49
CA LEU A 517 -7.39 6.13 -28.71
C LEU A 517 -6.92 7.29 -29.61
N MET A 518 -5.90 7.05 -30.44
CA MET A 518 -5.40 8.04 -31.40
C MET A 518 -6.50 8.49 -32.38
N ASN A 519 -7.37 7.58 -32.80
CA ASN A 519 -8.51 7.91 -33.66
C ASN A 519 -9.57 8.70 -32.91
N ALA A 520 -9.83 8.41 -31.64
CA ALA A 520 -10.76 9.17 -30.82
C ALA A 520 -10.29 10.63 -30.66
N PHE A 521 -9.00 10.87 -30.49
CA PHE A 521 -8.46 12.23 -30.36
C PHE A 521 -8.69 13.11 -31.58
N LYS A 522 -8.87 12.53 -32.76
CA LYS A 522 -9.22 13.27 -33.98
C LYS A 522 -10.61 13.93 -33.92
N TYR A 523 -11.45 13.51 -32.99
CA TYR A 523 -12.81 14.03 -32.79
C TYR A 523 -12.89 15.08 -31.68
N GLY A 524 -11.77 15.63 -31.25
CA GLY A 524 -11.72 16.73 -30.29
C GLY A 524 -11.56 16.26 -28.85
N ALA A 525 -10.39 15.74 -28.52
CA ALA A 525 -10.04 15.45 -27.14
C ALA A 525 -9.82 16.74 -26.35
N PRO A 526 -10.46 16.95 -25.20
CA PRO A 526 -10.18 18.10 -24.35
C PRO A 526 -8.79 17.94 -23.69
N PRO A 527 -8.15 19.03 -23.23
CA PRO A 527 -7.10 18.92 -22.22
C PRO A 527 -7.62 18.17 -21.02
N HIS A 528 -6.90 17.16 -20.54
CA HIS A 528 -7.36 16.34 -19.43
C HIS A 528 -6.19 15.79 -18.60
N GLY A 529 -6.49 15.42 -17.38
CA GLY A 529 -5.56 14.85 -16.44
C GLY A 529 -6.27 14.12 -15.32
N GLY A 530 -5.57 13.29 -14.61
CA GLY A 530 -6.15 12.49 -13.55
C GLY A 530 -5.13 11.89 -12.63
N LEU A 531 -5.64 11.12 -11.69
CA LEU A 531 -4.86 10.44 -10.67
C LEU A 531 -5.51 9.11 -10.32
N ALA A 532 -4.71 8.13 -9.98
CA ALA A 532 -5.17 6.87 -9.41
C ALA A 532 -4.57 6.67 -8.02
N TYR A 533 -5.42 6.50 -6.98
CA TYR A 533 -4.96 6.06 -5.67
C TYR A 533 -4.93 4.53 -5.59
N GLY A 534 -3.87 3.99 -5.04
CA GLY A 534 -3.82 2.59 -4.61
C GLY A 534 -4.66 2.40 -3.35
N LEU A 535 -5.94 1.99 -3.48
CA LEU A 535 -6.85 1.86 -2.34
C LEU A 535 -6.28 0.96 -1.25
N ASP A 536 -5.72 -0.18 -1.62
CA ASP A 536 -5.16 -1.16 -0.66
C ASP A 536 -4.00 -0.56 0.14
N ARG A 537 -3.10 0.18 -0.52
CA ARG A 537 -2.00 0.90 0.13
C ARG A 537 -2.50 1.99 1.06
N PHE A 538 -3.44 2.81 0.59
CA PHE A 538 -3.94 3.93 1.39
C PHE A 538 -4.66 3.44 2.65
N VAL A 539 -5.51 2.42 2.52
CA VAL A 539 -6.19 1.80 3.67
C VAL A 539 -5.19 1.14 4.62
N SER A 540 -4.15 0.46 4.12
CA SER A 540 -3.13 -0.15 4.97
C SER A 540 -2.36 0.89 5.79
N LEU A 541 -2.02 2.03 5.19
CA LEU A 541 -1.43 3.18 5.90
C LEU A 541 -2.35 3.72 6.99
N PHE A 542 -3.64 3.89 6.69
CA PHE A 542 -4.64 4.34 7.66
C PHE A 542 -4.79 3.38 8.83
N ALA A 543 -4.70 2.09 8.59
CA ALA A 543 -4.79 1.05 9.60
C ALA A 543 -3.45 0.79 10.33
N GLY A 544 -2.34 1.39 9.88
CA GLY A 544 -0.99 1.16 10.44
C GLY A 544 -0.45 -0.25 10.17
N LEU A 545 -0.88 -0.88 9.06
CA LEU A 545 -0.51 -2.25 8.68
C LEU A 545 0.82 -2.28 7.91
N ASP A 546 1.53 -3.39 8.04
CA ASP A 546 2.79 -3.64 7.34
C ASP A 546 2.57 -4.33 5.97
N SER A 547 1.36 -4.84 5.71
CA SER A 547 1.00 -5.51 4.46
C SER A 547 -0.40 -5.14 3.99
N ILE A 548 -0.56 -4.91 2.70
CA ILE A 548 -1.87 -4.67 2.08
C ILE A 548 -2.79 -5.89 2.16
N ARG A 549 -2.26 -7.10 2.36
CA ARG A 549 -3.05 -8.34 2.50
C ARG A 549 -4.03 -8.28 3.67
N ASP A 550 -3.69 -7.53 4.73
CA ASP A 550 -4.53 -7.44 5.92
C ASP A 550 -5.76 -6.53 5.73
N CYS A 551 -5.79 -5.72 4.67
CA CYS A 551 -6.96 -4.93 4.28
C CYS A 551 -7.71 -5.48 3.04
N ILE A 552 -7.34 -6.70 2.57
CA ILE A 552 -8.01 -7.42 1.49
C ILE A 552 -8.70 -8.64 2.09
N ALA A 553 -9.98 -8.85 1.75
CA ALA A 553 -10.76 -9.95 2.32
C ALA A 553 -10.15 -11.33 2.00
N PHE A 554 -9.81 -11.56 0.73
CA PHE A 554 -9.25 -12.82 0.23
C PHE A 554 -7.99 -12.54 -0.62
N PRO A 555 -6.84 -12.26 0.03
CA PRO A 555 -5.59 -11.97 -0.68
C PRO A 555 -4.93 -13.24 -1.20
N LYS A 556 -4.04 -13.11 -2.19
CA LYS A 556 -3.11 -14.17 -2.57
C LYS A 556 -1.94 -14.24 -1.59
N ASN A 557 -1.36 -15.43 -1.42
CA ASN A 557 -0.13 -15.61 -0.65
C ASN A 557 1.12 -15.09 -1.41
N ASN A 558 2.30 -15.24 -0.83
CA ASN A 558 3.56 -14.79 -1.44
C ASN A 558 3.92 -15.51 -2.75
N SER A 559 3.29 -16.67 -3.02
CA SER A 559 3.46 -17.43 -4.27
C SER A 559 2.36 -17.11 -5.31
N GLY A 560 1.54 -16.08 -5.08
CA GLY A 560 0.45 -15.72 -5.98
C GLY A 560 -0.77 -16.66 -5.93
N ARG A 561 -0.85 -17.54 -4.93
CA ARG A 561 -1.95 -18.53 -4.83
C ARG A 561 -3.01 -18.10 -3.83
N ASP A 562 -4.25 -18.36 -4.18
CA ASP A 562 -5.35 -18.44 -3.23
C ASP A 562 -5.41 -19.87 -2.69
N VAL A 563 -4.90 -20.08 -1.47
CA VAL A 563 -4.82 -21.41 -0.85
C VAL A 563 -6.14 -21.88 -0.25
N MET A 564 -7.13 -21.00 -0.16
CA MET A 564 -8.48 -21.34 0.28
C MET A 564 -9.32 -21.89 -0.89
N LEU A 565 -9.23 -21.27 -2.06
CA LEU A 565 -9.95 -21.66 -3.27
C LEU A 565 -9.14 -22.61 -4.17
N ASP A 566 -7.87 -22.88 -3.81
CA ASP A 566 -6.90 -23.63 -4.60
C ASP A 566 -6.73 -23.07 -6.03
N ALA A 567 -6.59 -21.73 -6.12
CA ALA A 567 -6.38 -21.03 -7.38
C ALA A 567 -4.95 -20.45 -7.48
N PRO A 568 -4.30 -20.52 -8.67
CA PRO A 568 -4.75 -21.15 -9.91
C PRO A 568 -4.78 -22.67 -9.81
N SER A 569 -5.69 -23.30 -10.56
CA SER A 569 -5.87 -24.74 -10.63
C SER A 569 -5.77 -25.24 -12.08
N CYS A 570 -5.60 -26.56 -12.24
CA CYS A 570 -5.66 -27.18 -13.55
C CYS A 570 -7.08 -27.08 -14.14
N VAL A 571 -7.15 -26.98 -15.45
CA VAL A 571 -8.42 -27.03 -16.20
C VAL A 571 -8.57 -28.38 -16.89
N ASP A 572 -9.81 -28.80 -17.11
CA ASP A 572 -10.12 -30.05 -17.78
C ASP A 572 -9.69 -30.02 -19.26
N GLN A 573 -9.23 -31.17 -19.78
CA GLN A 573 -8.82 -31.29 -21.18
C GLN A 573 -9.94 -30.85 -22.14
N LYS A 574 -11.20 -31.15 -21.83
CA LYS A 574 -12.35 -30.69 -22.62
C LYS A 574 -12.42 -29.17 -22.76
N GLN A 575 -12.11 -28.42 -21.71
CA GLN A 575 -12.08 -26.96 -21.76
C GLN A 575 -10.91 -26.46 -22.63
N LEU A 576 -9.75 -27.11 -22.56
CA LEU A 576 -8.61 -26.79 -23.42
C LEU A 576 -8.94 -27.04 -24.89
N ASP A 577 -9.58 -28.17 -25.19
CA ASP A 577 -10.02 -28.54 -26.54
C ASP A 577 -11.03 -27.53 -27.12
N GLU A 578 -12.03 -27.14 -26.31
CA GLU A 578 -13.03 -26.11 -26.64
C GLU A 578 -12.40 -24.72 -26.92
N LEU A 579 -11.29 -24.42 -26.27
CA LEU A 579 -10.53 -23.18 -26.45
C LEU A 579 -9.44 -23.30 -27.55
N CYS A 580 -9.27 -24.47 -28.16
CA CYS A 580 -8.19 -24.74 -29.08
C CYS A 580 -6.79 -24.50 -28.48
N LEU A 581 -6.60 -24.84 -27.22
CA LEU A 581 -5.35 -24.65 -26.48
C LEU A 581 -4.68 -25.99 -26.17
N GLN A 582 -3.36 -26.00 -26.17
CA GLN A 582 -2.57 -27.15 -25.78
C GLN A 582 -1.49 -26.73 -24.77
N LEU A 583 -1.36 -27.47 -23.67
CA LEU A 583 -0.27 -27.29 -22.72
C LEU A 583 1.03 -27.86 -23.30
N ASN A 584 2.13 -27.12 -23.12
CA ASN A 584 3.45 -27.61 -23.45
C ASN A 584 3.80 -28.83 -22.59
N GLU A 585 4.42 -29.87 -23.21
CA GLU A 585 4.81 -31.09 -22.49
C GLU A 585 5.77 -30.85 -21.30
N ALA A 586 6.54 -29.77 -21.31
CA ALA A 586 7.42 -29.40 -20.21
C ALA A 586 6.69 -29.02 -18.92
N VAL A 587 5.35 -28.83 -18.97
CA VAL A 587 4.50 -28.40 -17.83
C VAL A 587 3.64 -29.58 -17.32
N LYS A 588 3.64 -30.70 -18.01
CA LYS A 588 3.01 -31.96 -17.56
C LYS A 588 3.96 -32.70 -16.63
#